data_8b723988fe9dbe68bd82d1900f15d702
#
_entry.id   8b723988fe9dbe68bd82d1900f15d702
#
_cell.length_a   1.000
_cell.length_b   1.000
_cell.length_c   1.000
_cell.angle_alpha   90.00
_cell.angle_beta   90.00
_cell.angle_gamma   90.00
#
_symmetry.space_group_name_H-M   'P 1'
#
loop_
_entity.id
_entity.type
_entity.pdbx_description
1 polymer ?
#
loop_
_entity_poly.entity_id
_entity_poly.type
_entity_poly.pdbx_seq_one_letter_code
_entity_poly.pdbx_strand_id
1 'polypeptide(L)'
;MFTVPEKIIYALPEQIGNTELFVGRKKEFDYFLGDWYDYLVNNMAQSQAIVARRKKGKTAFLQRLFNILWSCPETGVIPFYYVIQDKPVTLSGFAEDFFTQFMWQYLSFRDRKEEYLSYPIGFEKLAPLVEGDKHLTDAYETMAIKKKEDDWDGMWNTASRLPAALATVKKMKIVQIIDEFQNINTYIVDERRNTIGSLSGTYLDLGEKREAPLIISGSEVHGLLEIVRRLTARFEENVLENLPEEEAKEAIRKYAEIYRTKIDDIGVDKLRNLTNGDPLYIKALFSSKRNTKKDYVQEDNIIEVYTQEITGGQIFKTWGEYIAKIFLEVNKRNAKRLLLYLFQAGEERTRAQMIKDLNLDMTDSELETKLLQLIKADLISQGETNFDYKIGKDKTYELVFRRLFQKEIDYFVPDIKKELR
;
A
#
# COMPACT_ATOMS: atom_id res chain seq x y z
N MET A 1 27.94 2.27 -0.48
CA MET A 1 26.96 2.61 0.57
C MET A 1 26.23 3.89 0.15
N PHE A 2 24.92 3.89 0.12
CA PHE A 2 24.10 5.06 -0.24
C PHE A 2 24.21 6.12 0.88
N THR A 3 24.41 7.38 0.49
CA THR A 3 24.37 8.49 1.45
C THR A 3 23.07 9.26 1.26
N VAL A 4 22.21 9.24 2.28
CA VAL A 4 20.96 10.02 2.23
C VAL A 4 21.32 11.50 2.13
N PRO A 5 20.73 12.25 1.17
CA PRO A 5 21.07 13.67 0.98
C PRO A 5 20.62 14.49 2.19
N GLU A 6 21.39 15.52 2.56
CA GLU A 6 21.02 16.45 3.64
C GLU A 6 19.65 17.11 3.40
N LYS A 7 19.32 17.34 2.13
CA LYS A 7 18.02 17.91 1.72
C LYS A 7 17.37 17.04 0.66
N ILE A 8 16.21 16.50 0.99
CA ILE A 8 15.37 15.77 0.03
C ILE A 8 14.60 16.78 -0.82
N ILE A 9 14.63 16.58 -2.15
CA ILE A 9 13.80 17.29 -3.11
C ILE A 9 12.53 16.46 -3.30
N TYR A 10 11.39 17.05 -3.00
CA TYR A 10 10.07 16.38 -3.13
C TYR A 10 9.51 16.59 -4.54
N ALA A 11 10.25 16.08 -5.53
CA ALA A 11 9.88 16.18 -6.94
C ALA A 11 8.56 15.47 -7.23
N LEU A 12 8.35 14.29 -6.63
CA LEU A 12 7.07 13.61 -6.63
C LEU A 12 6.24 14.09 -5.43
N PRO A 13 5.03 14.68 -5.63
CA PRO A 13 4.15 15.08 -4.54
C PRO A 13 3.75 13.88 -3.66
N GLU A 14 4.00 13.97 -2.36
CA GLU A 14 3.66 12.90 -1.42
C GLU A 14 2.21 13.01 -0.94
N GLN A 15 1.48 11.91 -0.97
CA GLN A 15 0.08 11.84 -0.52
C GLN A 15 -0.10 12.16 0.98
N ILE A 16 0.96 12.09 1.77
CA ILE A 16 0.92 12.49 3.18
C ILE A 16 0.61 13.98 3.35
N GLY A 17 0.91 14.79 2.33
CA GLY A 17 0.73 16.25 2.31
C GLY A 17 1.92 16.97 2.95
N ASN A 18 1.85 17.27 4.23
CA ASN A 18 3.01 17.83 4.94
C ASN A 18 4.07 16.74 5.14
N THR A 19 5.21 16.89 4.47
CA THR A 19 6.31 15.90 4.44
C THR A 19 6.95 15.68 5.81
N GLU A 20 6.83 16.61 6.75
CA GLU A 20 7.29 16.47 8.13
C GLU A 20 6.46 15.47 8.95
N LEU A 21 5.25 15.14 8.49
CA LEU A 21 4.40 14.12 9.11
C LEU A 21 4.86 12.70 8.81
N PHE A 22 5.81 12.53 7.88
CA PHE A 22 6.42 11.24 7.63
C PHE A 22 7.52 10.98 8.65
N VAL A 23 7.24 10.10 9.59
CA VAL A 23 8.17 9.71 10.68
C VAL A 23 8.32 8.20 10.72
N GLY A 24 9.53 7.74 11.03
CA GLY A 24 9.82 6.32 11.19
C GLY A 24 10.19 5.61 9.88
N ARG A 25 10.02 4.30 9.87
CA ARG A 25 10.43 3.40 8.78
C ARG A 25 11.94 3.30 8.63
N LYS A 26 12.69 3.50 9.73
CA LYS A 26 14.16 3.49 9.71
C LYS A 26 14.68 2.14 9.20
N LYS A 27 14.15 1.03 9.72
CA LYS A 27 14.53 -0.32 9.29
C LYS A 27 14.34 -0.54 7.79
N GLU A 28 13.22 -0.08 7.25
CA GLU A 28 12.91 -0.22 5.84
C GLU A 28 13.84 0.66 4.98
N PHE A 29 14.10 1.91 5.38
CA PHE A 29 15.08 2.75 4.69
C PHE A 29 16.51 2.22 4.80
N ASP A 30 16.91 1.73 5.97
CA ASP A 30 18.23 1.13 6.17
C ASP A 30 18.43 -0.08 5.25
N TYR A 31 17.41 -0.89 5.04
CA TYR A 31 17.44 -1.99 4.08
C TYR A 31 17.50 -1.50 2.62
N PHE A 32 16.54 -0.66 2.20
CA PHE A 32 16.43 -0.26 0.78
C PHE A 32 17.55 0.66 0.33
N LEU A 33 18.06 1.54 1.19
CA LEU A 33 19.15 2.47 0.91
C LEU A 33 20.53 1.94 1.34
N GLY A 34 20.57 0.83 2.08
CA GLY A 34 21.77 0.13 2.49
C GLY A 34 21.99 -1.12 1.64
N ASP A 35 21.69 -2.29 2.22
CA ASP A 35 22.02 -3.59 1.62
C ASP A 35 21.41 -3.78 0.23
N TRP A 36 20.12 -3.47 0.06
CA TRP A 36 19.46 -3.64 -1.23
C TRP A 36 20.03 -2.71 -2.30
N TYR A 37 20.37 -1.46 -1.93
CA TYR A 37 21.03 -0.54 -2.85
C TYR A 37 22.42 -1.04 -3.26
N ASP A 38 23.21 -1.57 -2.33
CA ASP A 38 24.51 -2.15 -2.63
C ASP A 38 24.36 -3.36 -3.57
N TYR A 39 23.33 -4.18 -3.41
CA TYR A 39 23.00 -5.24 -4.37
C TYR A 39 22.57 -4.67 -5.73
N LEU A 40 21.81 -3.57 -5.76
CA LEU A 40 21.37 -2.93 -7.01
C LEU A 40 22.55 -2.46 -7.87
N VAL A 41 23.50 -1.74 -7.27
CA VAL A 41 24.65 -1.21 -8.04
C VAL A 41 25.55 -2.34 -8.54
N ASN A 42 25.58 -3.48 -7.87
CA ASN A 42 26.35 -4.68 -8.22
C ASN A 42 25.58 -5.69 -9.11
N ASN A 43 24.41 -5.36 -9.65
CA ASN A 43 23.54 -6.26 -10.43
C ASN A 43 23.10 -7.53 -9.68
N MET A 44 22.90 -7.45 -8.37
CA MET A 44 22.48 -8.57 -7.52
C MET A 44 21.10 -8.34 -6.89
N ALA A 45 20.55 -7.12 -6.99
CA ALA A 45 19.27 -6.81 -6.37
C ALA A 45 18.15 -7.72 -6.89
N GLN A 46 17.41 -8.30 -5.96
CA GLN A 46 16.17 -9.01 -6.25
C GLN A 46 15.00 -8.02 -6.22
N SER A 47 14.00 -8.24 -7.07
CA SER A 47 12.75 -7.48 -7.00
C SER A 47 12.04 -7.70 -5.65
N GLN A 48 11.32 -6.68 -5.17
CA GLN A 48 10.75 -6.65 -3.82
C GLN A 48 9.23 -6.53 -3.89
N ALA A 49 8.52 -7.23 -3.00
CA ALA A 49 7.08 -7.07 -2.81
C ALA A 49 6.82 -6.51 -1.41
N ILE A 50 6.32 -5.27 -1.32
CA ILE A 50 5.96 -4.63 -0.07
C ILE A 50 4.51 -4.95 0.26
N VAL A 51 4.33 -5.78 1.26
CA VAL A 51 3.05 -6.29 1.70
C VAL A 51 2.63 -5.58 2.98
N ALA A 52 1.46 -4.97 2.99
CA ALA A 52 0.88 -4.42 4.22
C ALA A 52 -0.62 -4.21 4.07
N ARG A 53 -1.34 -4.32 5.18
CA ARG A 53 -2.75 -3.92 5.23
C ARG A 53 -2.94 -2.46 4.80
N ARG A 54 -4.14 -2.10 4.39
CA ARG A 54 -4.50 -0.72 4.03
C ARG A 54 -4.11 0.27 5.14
N LYS A 55 -3.68 1.46 4.70
CA LYS A 55 -3.34 2.61 5.59
C LYS A 55 -2.13 2.44 6.51
N LYS A 56 -1.28 1.44 6.29
CA LYS A 56 0.00 1.28 7.01
C LYS A 56 1.13 2.20 6.52
N GLY A 57 0.84 3.11 5.60
CA GLY A 57 1.82 4.08 5.10
C GLY A 57 2.69 3.58 3.94
N LYS A 58 2.30 2.49 3.22
CA LYS A 58 3.03 1.98 2.05
C LYS A 58 3.31 3.06 1.00
N THR A 59 2.25 3.67 0.48
CA THR A 59 2.35 4.72 -0.55
C THR A 59 3.26 5.86 -0.11
N ALA A 60 3.14 6.32 1.14
CA ALA A 60 4.01 7.38 1.67
C ALA A 60 5.47 6.95 1.73
N PHE A 61 5.76 5.71 2.14
CA PHE A 61 7.10 5.13 2.13
C PHE A 61 7.68 5.07 0.71
N LEU A 62 6.91 4.56 -0.25
CA LEU A 62 7.35 4.43 -1.64
C LEU A 62 7.61 5.78 -2.31
N GLN A 63 6.75 6.75 -2.07
CA GLN A 63 6.93 8.12 -2.58
C GLN A 63 8.15 8.79 -1.94
N ARG A 64 8.38 8.59 -0.65
CA ARG A 64 9.58 9.07 0.03
C ARG A 64 10.85 8.39 -0.52
N LEU A 65 10.84 7.08 -0.75
CA LEU A 65 11.95 6.36 -1.37
C LEU A 65 12.24 6.90 -2.77
N PHE A 66 11.21 7.14 -3.59
CA PHE A 66 11.36 7.80 -4.89
C PHE A 66 12.06 9.15 -4.75
N ASN A 67 11.58 10.02 -3.86
CA ASN A 67 12.12 11.37 -3.68
C ASN A 67 13.57 11.36 -3.19
N ILE A 68 13.95 10.42 -2.32
CA ILE A 68 15.33 10.24 -1.88
C ILE A 68 16.22 9.85 -3.07
N LEU A 69 15.84 8.84 -3.86
CA LEU A 69 16.59 8.40 -5.03
C LEU A 69 16.67 9.52 -6.09
N TRP A 70 15.57 10.22 -6.33
CA TRP A 70 15.54 11.35 -7.27
C TRP A 70 16.46 12.49 -6.85
N SER A 71 16.64 12.69 -5.54
CA SER A 71 17.50 13.72 -4.97
C SER A 71 19.00 13.46 -5.15
N CYS A 72 19.40 12.23 -5.52
CA CYS A 72 20.79 11.78 -5.61
C CYS A 72 21.19 11.40 -7.06
N PRO A 73 21.29 12.37 -8.00
CA PRO A 73 21.60 12.08 -9.39
C PRO A 73 22.99 11.47 -9.60
N GLU A 74 23.93 11.73 -8.70
CA GLU A 74 25.29 11.20 -8.71
C GLU A 74 25.34 9.68 -8.58
N THR A 75 24.28 9.06 -8.08
CA THR A 75 24.18 7.60 -7.95
C THR A 75 23.95 6.90 -9.29
N GLY A 76 23.43 7.61 -10.30
CA GLY A 76 23.01 7.04 -11.57
C GLY A 76 21.80 6.10 -11.46
N VAL A 77 21.10 6.11 -10.31
CA VAL A 77 19.89 5.31 -10.07
C VAL A 77 18.65 6.16 -10.32
N ILE A 78 17.87 5.81 -11.34
CA ILE A 78 16.67 6.54 -11.73
C ILE A 78 15.44 5.87 -11.10
N PRO A 79 14.68 6.57 -10.26
CA PRO A 79 13.43 6.05 -9.75
C PRO A 79 12.30 6.29 -10.76
N PHE A 80 11.42 5.29 -10.87
CA PHE A 80 10.15 5.38 -11.59
C PHE A 80 9.02 4.93 -10.66
N TYR A 81 8.00 5.75 -10.49
CA TYR A 81 6.84 5.47 -9.63
C TYR A 81 5.55 5.46 -10.45
N TYR A 82 4.80 4.38 -10.33
CA TYR A 82 3.51 4.20 -11.01
C TYR A 82 2.46 3.61 -10.09
N VAL A 83 1.22 4.07 -10.19
CA VAL A 83 0.07 3.55 -9.42
C VAL A 83 -0.93 2.93 -10.36
N ILE A 84 -1.21 1.65 -10.21
CA ILE A 84 -2.27 0.99 -10.98
C ILE A 84 -3.62 1.34 -10.33
N GLN A 85 -4.43 2.13 -11.06
CA GLN A 85 -5.71 2.63 -10.56
C GLN A 85 -6.72 1.51 -10.32
N ASP A 86 -7.64 1.71 -9.36
CA ASP A 86 -8.74 0.79 -9.03
C ASP A 86 -10.01 1.08 -9.86
N LYS A 87 -9.82 1.38 -11.15
CA LYS A 87 -10.89 1.62 -12.13
C LYS A 87 -10.58 0.95 -13.46
N PRO A 88 -11.59 0.45 -14.17
CA PRO A 88 -11.39 -0.19 -15.47
C PRO A 88 -10.71 0.77 -16.46
N VAL A 89 -9.61 0.31 -17.06
CA VAL A 89 -8.88 0.98 -18.14
C VAL A 89 -8.55 -0.04 -19.22
N THR A 90 -8.63 0.36 -20.50
CA THR A 90 -8.25 -0.51 -21.62
C THR A 90 -6.75 -0.77 -21.64
N LEU A 91 -6.34 -1.89 -22.24
CA LEU A 91 -4.91 -2.23 -22.35
C LEU A 91 -4.13 -1.14 -23.11
N SER A 92 -4.71 -0.60 -24.17
CA SER A 92 -4.13 0.53 -24.91
C SER A 92 -3.93 1.76 -24.04
N GLY A 93 -4.97 2.16 -23.30
CA GLY A 93 -4.92 3.30 -22.40
C GLY A 93 -3.92 3.09 -21.25
N PHE A 94 -3.85 1.89 -20.69
CA PHE A 94 -2.90 1.53 -19.64
C PHE A 94 -1.45 1.56 -20.17
N ALA A 95 -1.22 0.98 -21.34
CA ALA A 95 0.11 0.94 -21.96
C ALA A 95 0.61 2.36 -22.32
N GLU A 96 -0.25 3.20 -22.88
CA GLU A 96 0.09 4.59 -23.21
C GLU A 96 0.39 5.41 -21.95
N ASP A 97 -0.43 5.29 -20.91
CA ASP A 97 -0.22 6.01 -19.65
C ASP A 97 1.06 5.56 -18.96
N PHE A 98 1.30 4.24 -18.85
CA PHE A 98 2.53 3.70 -18.26
C PHE A 98 3.78 4.19 -19.00
N PHE A 99 3.78 4.09 -20.34
CA PHE A 99 4.88 4.56 -21.20
C PHE A 99 5.14 6.06 -21.00
N THR A 100 4.07 6.85 -21.07
CA THR A 100 4.14 8.30 -20.96
C THR A 100 4.67 8.73 -19.60
N GLN A 101 4.17 8.13 -18.52
CA GLN A 101 4.63 8.41 -17.17
C GLN A 101 6.09 8.02 -16.94
N PHE A 102 6.51 6.86 -17.46
CA PHE A 102 7.91 6.46 -17.41
C PHE A 102 8.82 7.46 -18.12
N MET A 103 8.48 7.82 -19.36
CA MET A 103 9.27 8.78 -20.15
C MET A 103 9.41 10.13 -19.45
N TRP A 104 8.32 10.63 -18.87
CA TRP A 104 8.35 11.90 -18.13
C TRP A 104 9.21 11.87 -16.89
N GLN A 105 9.10 10.82 -16.11
CA GLN A 105 9.90 10.69 -14.89
C GLN A 105 11.38 10.49 -15.23
N TYR A 106 11.68 9.74 -16.28
CA TYR A 106 13.03 9.60 -16.81
C TYR A 106 13.61 10.96 -17.25
N LEU A 107 12.85 11.72 -18.05
CA LEU A 107 13.27 13.05 -18.53
C LEU A 107 13.39 14.04 -17.35
N SER A 108 12.48 14.01 -16.39
CA SER A 108 12.56 14.80 -15.16
C SER A 108 13.88 14.56 -14.42
N PHE A 109 14.25 13.30 -14.24
CA PHE A 109 15.50 12.94 -13.58
C PHE A 109 16.71 13.36 -14.41
N ARG A 110 16.73 13.07 -15.71
CA ARG A 110 17.83 13.42 -16.63
C ARG A 110 18.06 14.93 -16.69
N ASP A 111 17.01 15.70 -16.85
CA ASP A 111 17.06 17.14 -17.08
C ASP A 111 16.95 17.95 -15.78
N ARG A 112 16.76 17.27 -14.63
CA ARG A 112 16.58 17.86 -13.29
C ARG A 112 15.40 18.85 -13.24
N LYS A 113 14.29 18.50 -13.89
CA LYS A 113 13.08 19.32 -14.00
C LYS A 113 11.92 18.70 -13.21
N GLU A 114 11.71 19.21 -12.00
CA GLU A 114 10.62 18.76 -11.09
C GLU A 114 9.24 18.99 -11.70
N GLU A 115 9.08 20.05 -12.51
CA GLU A 115 7.83 20.41 -13.15
C GLU A 115 7.28 19.30 -14.04
N TYR A 116 8.13 18.42 -14.59
CA TYR A 116 7.68 17.27 -15.37
C TYR A 116 6.91 16.24 -14.56
N LEU A 117 7.07 16.21 -13.23
CA LEU A 117 6.33 15.32 -12.32
C LEU A 117 5.01 15.92 -11.83
N SER A 118 4.86 17.24 -11.90
CA SER A 118 3.71 17.97 -11.35
C SER A 118 2.54 18.09 -12.32
N TYR A 119 2.79 17.94 -13.62
CA TYR A 119 1.77 18.14 -14.65
C TYR A 119 1.67 16.88 -15.53
N PRO A 120 0.46 16.27 -15.62
CA PRO A 120 0.23 15.17 -16.56
C PRO A 120 0.46 15.68 -18.00
N ILE A 121 1.43 15.13 -18.67
CA ILE A 121 1.81 15.56 -20.01
C ILE A 121 1.45 14.44 -20.97
N GLY A 122 0.65 14.74 -21.98
CA GLY A 122 0.20 13.76 -22.96
C GLY A 122 1.32 13.20 -23.82
N PHE A 123 1.08 12.02 -24.40
CA PHE A 123 2.03 11.29 -25.24
C PHE A 123 2.65 12.16 -26.34
N GLU A 124 1.85 12.96 -27.04
CA GLU A 124 2.29 13.79 -28.18
C GLU A 124 3.34 14.85 -27.79
N LYS A 125 3.34 15.28 -26.53
CA LYS A 125 4.31 16.28 -26.02
C LYS A 125 5.70 15.68 -25.75
N LEU A 126 5.84 14.37 -25.82
CA LEU A 126 7.14 13.71 -25.68
C LEU A 126 8.02 13.92 -26.91
N ALA A 127 7.46 14.01 -28.13
CA ALA A 127 8.19 14.07 -29.37
C ALA A 127 9.37 15.07 -29.36
N PRO A 128 9.17 16.37 -29.05
CA PRO A 128 10.27 17.34 -29.07
C PRO A 128 11.29 17.13 -27.93
N LEU A 129 10.95 16.39 -26.89
CA LEU A 129 11.80 16.19 -25.71
C LEU A 129 12.72 14.97 -25.84
N VAL A 130 12.39 14.05 -26.73
CA VAL A 130 13.20 12.87 -27.02
C VAL A 130 14.15 13.08 -28.18
N GLU A 131 14.01 14.16 -28.96
CA GLU A 131 14.92 14.54 -30.03
C GLU A 131 16.36 14.63 -29.53
N GLY A 132 17.29 14.05 -30.29
CA GLY A 132 18.72 14.02 -29.91
C GLY A 132 19.13 12.82 -29.02
N ASP A 133 18.19 12.07 -28.50
CA ASP A 133 18.42 10.78 -27.80
C ASP A 133 17.85 9.64 -28.63
N LYS A 134 18.70 8.97 -29.42
CA LYS A 134 18.24 7.91 -30.33
C LYS A 134 17.37 6.86 -29.67
N HIS A 135 17.74 6.40 -28.46
CA HIS A 135 16.99 5.33 -27.77
C HIS A 135 15.60 5.77 -27.31
N LEU A 136 15.47 7.04 -26.88
CA LEU A 136 14.17 7.60 -26.52
C LEU A 136 13.32 7.86 -27.75
N THR A 137 13.94 8.37 -28.85
CA THR A 137 13.26 8.58 -30.13
C THR A 137 12.74 7.27 -30.70
N ASP A 138 13.60 6.24 -30.78
CA ASP A 138 13.23 4.90 -31.26
C ASP A 138 12.06 4.30 -30.43
N ALA A 139 12.08 4.46 -29.11
CA ALA A 139 11.01 3.99 -28.24
C ALA A 139 9.69 4.74 -28.47
N TYR A 140 9.76 6.08 -28.61
CA TYR A 140 8.59 6.91 -28.89
C TYR A 140 7.97 6.58 -30.24
N GLU A 141 8.78 6.47 -31.29
CA GLU A 141 8.32 6.12 -32.65
C GLU A 141 7.70 4.72 -32.68
N THR A 142 8.34 3.74 -32.01
CA THR A 142 7.77 2.38 -31.89
C THR A 142 6.41 2.43 -31.25
N MET A 143 6.25 3.15 -30.14
CA MET A 143 4.97 3.29 -29.45
C MET A 143 3.92 3.99 -30.34
N ALA A 144 4.31 5.04 -31.06
CA ALA A 144 3.43 5.75 -31.99
C ALA A 144 2.96 4.86 -33.15
N ILE A 145 3.84 4.02 -33.70
CA ILE A 145 3.49 3.05 -34.76
C ILE A 145 2.50 2.02 -34.21
N LYS A 146 2.81 1.40 -33.06
CA LYS A 146 1.92 0.41 -32.45
C LYS A 146 0.52 0.97 -32.15
N LYS A 147 0.48 2.21 -31.64
CA LYS A 147 -0.78 2.93 -31.41
C LYS A 147 -1.58 3.13 -32.71
N LYS A 148 -0.91 3.51 -33.82
CA LYS A 148 -1.54 3.72 -35.12
C LYS A 148 -2.04 2.41 -35.77
N GLU A 149 -1.37 1.31 -35.46
CA GLU A 149 -1.70 -0.03 -35.99
C GLU A 149 -2.76 -0.75 -35.13
N ASP A 150 -3.25 -0.16 -34.04
CA ASP A 150 -4.11 -0.80 -33.06
C ASP A 150 -3.50 -2.09 -32.44
N ASP A 151 -2.14 -2.15 -32.39
CA ASP A 151 -1.40 -3.27 -31.81
C ASP A 151 -1.25 -3.09 -30.28
N TRP A 152 -2.34 -3.37 -29.55
CA TRP A 152 -2.42 -3.13 -28.10
C TRP A 152 -1.42 -3.97 -27.30
N ASP A 153 -1.22 -5.21 -27.70
CA ASP A 153 -0.22 -6.10 -27.10
C ASP A 153 1.20 -5.58 -27.37
N GLY A 154 1.46 -5.09 -28.57
CA GLY A 154 2.71 -4.44 -28.92
C GLY A 154 2.95 -3.16 -28.14
N MET A 155 1.91 -2.35 -27.91
CA MET A 155 1.99 -1.17 -27.04
C MET A 155 2.38 -1.57 -25.62
N TRP A 156 1.71 -2.57 -25.04
CA TRP A 156 2.04 -3.04 -23.69
C TRP A 156 3.45 -3.63 -23.59
N ASN A 157 3.86 -4.44 -24.57
CA ASN A 157 5.21 -4.97 -24.62
C ASN A 157 6.25 -3.85 -24.70
N THR A 158 6.01 -2.81 -25.51
CA THR A 158 6.90 -1.65 -25.62
C THR A 158 6.97 -0.90 -24.29
N ALA A 159 5.83 -0.58 -23.68
CA ALA A 159 5.75 0.18 -22.43
C ALA A 159 6.41 -0.56 -21.27
N SER A 160 6.04 -1.81 -21.03
CA SER A 160 6.48 -2.59 -19.87
C SER A 160 7.98 -2.92 -19.91
N ARG A 161 8.56 -3.10 -21.09
CA ARG A 161 9.97 -3.47 -21.26
C ARG A 161 10.92 -2.27 -21.37
N LEU A 162 10.39 -1.08 -21.62
CA LEU A 162 11.20 0.13 -21.83
C LEU A 162 12.14 0.45 -20.65
N PRO A 163 11.73 0.40 -19.37
CA PRO A 163 12.65 0.68 -18.26
C PRO A 163 13.88 -0.23 -18.28
N ALA A 164 13.69 -1.55 -18.44
CA ALA A 164 14.78 -2.51 -18.46
C ALA A 164 15.66 -2.35 -19.71
N ALA A 165 15.05 -2.09 -20.87
CA ALA A 165 15.79 -1.85 -22.11
C ALA A 165 16.70 -0.61 -22.00
N LEU A 166 16.19 0.50 -21.48
CA LEU A 166 16.99 1.72 -21.27
C LEU A 166 18.09 1.51 -20.23
N ALA A 167 17.78 0.82 -19.11
CA ALA A 167 18.77 0.50 -18.10
C ALA A 167 19.97 -0.25 -18.71
N THR A 168 19.68 -1.25 -19.57
CA THR A 168 20.69 -2.06 -20.24
C THR A 168 21.52 -1.23 -21.24
N VAL A 169 20.88 -0.54 -22.18
CA VAL A 169 21.61 0.16 -23.27
C VAL A 169 22.36 1.39 -22.78
N LYS A 170 21.84 2.07 -21.77
CA LYS A 170 22.51 3.25 -21.18
C LYS A 170 23.42 2.91 -20.00
N LYS A 171 23.52 1.63 -19.63
CA LYS A 171 24.35 1.13 -18.51
C LYS A 171 24.07 1.86 -17.19
N MET A 172 22.80 2.05 -16.88
CA MET A 172 22.31 2.72 -15.67
C MET A 172 21.42 1.79 -14.85
N LYS A 173 20.97 2.24 -13.71
CA LYS A 173 19.99 1.52 -12.87
C LYS A 173 18.65 2.23 -12.89
N ILE A 174 17.58 1.48 -13.01
CA ILE A 174 16.20 2.02 -12.93
C ILE A 174 15.45 1.24 -11.88
N VAL A 175 14.99 1.90 -10.82
CA VAL A 175 14.14 1.28 -9.79
C VAL A 175 12.69 1.53 -10.14
N GLN A 176 11.97 0.48 -10.48
CA GLN A 176 10.56 0.55 -10.86
C GLN A 176 9.67 0.32 -9.63
N ILE A 177 9.05 1.36 -9.12
CA ILE A 177 8.14 1.32 -7.98
C ILE A 177 6.70 1.30 -8.49
N ILE A 178 6.01 0.16 -8.36
CA ILE A 178 4.63 0.00 -8.85
C ILE A 178 3.70 -0.24 -7.66
N ASP A 179 2.90 0.76 -7.34
CA ASP A 179 1.92 0.69 -6.23
C ASP A 179 0.57 0.15 -6.72
N GLU A 180 -0.17 -0.48 -5.82
CA GLU A 180 -1.47 -1.15 -6.05
C GLU A 180 -1.41 -2.22 -7.17
N PHE A 181 -0.30 -2.99 -7.17
CA PHE A 181 0.02 -3.96 -8.23
C PHE A 181 -1.05 -5.06 -8.42
N GLN A 182 -1.82 -5.41 -7.36
CA GLN A 182 -2.91 -6.38 -7.47
C GLN A 182 -4.00 -5.95 -8.48
N ASN A 183 -4.10 -4.66 -8.77
CA ASN A 183 -5.09 -4.11 -9.69
C ASN A 183 -4.82 -4.49 -11.16
N ILE A 184 -3.60 -4.95 -11.49
CA ILE A 184 -3.20 -5.24 -12.88
C ILE A 184 -4.06 -6.34 -13.53
N ASN A 185 -4.47 -7.35 -12.75
CA ASN A 185 -5.29 -8.46 -13.26
C ASN A 185 -6.80 -8.20 -13.09
N THR A 186 -7.18 -7.15 -12.37
CA THR A 186 -8.58 -6.86 -12.03
C THR A 186 -9.16 -5.75 -12.89
N TYR A 187 -8.40 -4.67 -13.08
CA TYR A 187 -8.92 -3.44 -13.70
C TYR A 187 -8.39 -3.18 -15.09
N ILE A 188 -7.36 -3.92 -15.56
CA ILE A 188 -6.94 -3.81 -16.95
C ILE A 188 -7.82 -4.75 -17.80
N VAL A 189 -8.50 -4.17 -18.78
CA VAL A 189 -9.45 -4.86 -19.65
C VAL A 189 -9.01 -4.76 -21.12
N ASP A 190 -9.47 -5.70 -21.95
CA ASP A 190 -9.31 -5.57 -23.40
C ASP A 190 -10.16 -4.42 -23.96
N GLU A 191 -10.03 -4.12 -25.24
CA GLU A 191 -10.77 -3.04 -25.89
C GLU A 191 -12.28 -3.32 -25.98
N ARG A 192 -12.70 -4.56 -25.72
CA ARG A 192 -14.11 -4.96 -25.63
C ARG A 192 -14.62 -4.98 -24.19
N ARG A 193 -13.80 -4.47 -23.23
CA ARG A 193 -14.12 -4.43 -21.80
C ARG A 193 -14.15 -5.82 -21.12
N ASN A 194 -13.53 -6.85 -21.70
CA ASN A 194 -13.35 -8.13 -21.01
C ASN A 194 -12.08 -8.09 -20.14
N THR A 195 -12.10 -8.78 -19.02
CA THR A 195 -10.95 -8.89 -18.12
C THR A 195 -9.79 -9.66 -18.78
N ILE A 196 -8.58 -9.12 -18.70
CA ILE A 196 -7.34 -9.76 -19.12
C ILE A 196 -6.75 -10.49 -17.91
N GLY A 197 -7.07 -11.80 -17.79
CA GLY A 197 -6.88 -12.55 -16.54
C GLY A 197 -5.45 -12.80 -16.07
N SER A 198 -4.39 -12.42 -16.81
CA SER A 198 -3.01 -12.75 -16.44
C SER A 198 -1.95 -11.76 -16.91
N LEU A 199 -2.29 -10.47 -16.97
CA LEU A 199 -1.37 -9.45 -17.42
C LEU A 199 -0.11 -9.35 -16.53
N SER A 200 -0.24 -9.68 -15.24
CA SER A 200 0.90 -9.81 -14.33
C SER A 200 1.98 -10.81 -14.81
N GLY A 201 1.64 -11.76 -15.69
CA GLY A 201 2.60 -12.67 -16.30
C GLY A 201 3.73 -12.00 -17.08
N THR A 202 3.53 -10.79 -17.58
CA THR A 202 4.59 -9.95 -18.19
C THR A 202 5.78 -9.75 -17.25
N TYR A 203 5.53 -9.74 -15.95
CA TYR A 203 6.55 -9.49 -14.94
C TYR A 203 7.36 -10.74 -14.52
N LEU A 204 7.10 -11.91 -15.13
CA LEU A 204 7.95 -13.10 -14.95
C LEU A 204 9.39 -12.81 -15.37
N ASP A 205 9.58 -12.29 -16.59
CA ASP A 205 10.91 -11.92 -17.10
C ASP A 205 11.44 -10.62 -16.49
N LEU A 206 10.56 -9.63 -16.34
CA LEU A 206 10.94 -8.30 -15.84
C LEU A 206 11.38 -8.34 -14.37
N GLY A 207 10.79 -9.22 -13.56
CA GLY A 207 11.17 -9.40 -12.16
C GLY A 207 12.61 -9.93 -11.96
N GLU A 208 13.22 -10.49 -13.00
CA GLU A 208 14.61 -10.98 -12.98
C GLU A 208 15.64 -9.95 -13.44
N LYS A 209 15.21 -8.80 -13.96
CA LYS A 209 16.11 -7.74 -14.51
C LYS A 209 16.82 -6.99 -13.39
N ARG A 210 18.07 -7.35 -13.14
CA ARG A 210 18.89 -6.80 -12.05
C ARG A 210 19.29 -5.33 -12.26
N GLU A 211 19.32 -4.87 -13.50
CA GLU A 211 19.54 -3.46 -13.87
C GLU A 211 18.29 -2.59 -13.69
N ALA A 212 17.10 -3.21 -13.68
CA ALA A 212 15.82 -2.52 -13.53
C ALA A 212 14.85 -3.28 -12.61
N PRO A 213 15.26 -3.56 -11.35
CA PRO A 213 14.42 -4.32 -10.43
C PRO A 213 13.13 -3.58 -10.10
N LEU A 214 12.13 -4.37 -9.70
CA LEU A 214 10.81 -3.91 -9.32
C LEU A 214 10.68 -3.82 -7.79
N ILE A 215 9.98 -2.80 -7.32
CA ILE A 215 9.40 -2.74 -5.97
C ILE A 215 7.90 -2.64 -6.18
N ILE A 216 7.19 -3.75 -6.02
CA ILE A 216 5.73 -3.79 -6.14
C ILE A 216 5.08 -3.67 -4.77
N SER A 217 3.91 -3.05 -4.70
CA SER A 217 3.13 -3.01 -3.47
C SER A 217 1.64 -3.16 -3.72
N GLY A 218 0.91 -3.53 -2.69
CA GLY A 218 -0.54 -3.63 -2.76
C GLY A 218 -1.22 -3.47 -1.42
N SER A 219 -2.44 -2.95 -1.45
CA SER A 219 -3.27 -2.77 -0.25
C SER A 219 -4.16 -3.96 0.03
N GLU A 220 -4.31 -4.88 -0.91
CA GLU A 220 -4.96 -6.17 -0.77
C GLU A 220 -3.88 -7.25 -0.64
N VAL A 221 -3.47 -7.54 0.60
CA VAL A 221 -2.34 -8.43 0.93
C VAL A 221 -2.46 -9.78 0.22
N HIS A 222 -3.63 -10.41 0.33
CA HIS A 222 -3.86 -11.72 -0.29
C HIS A 222 -3.78 -11.66 -1.82
N GLY A 223 -4.39 -10.65 -2.44
CA GLY A 223 -4.36 -10.48 -3.91
C GLY A 223 -2.94 -10.26 -4.44
N LEU A 224 -2.14 -9.45 -3.74
CA LEU A 224 -0.74 -9.25 -4.10
C LEU A 224 0.07 -10.53 -3.93
N LEU A 225 -0.07 -11.23 -2.79
CA LEU A 225 0.66 -12.48 -2.53
C LEU A 225 0.29 -13.60 -3.51
N GLU A 226 -0.97 -13.68 -3.94
CA GLU A 226 -1.37 -14.64 -4.98
C GLU A 226 -0.63 -14.39 -6.29
N ILE A 227 -0.46 -13.13 -6.70
CA ILE A 227 0.33 -12.76 -7.88
C ILE A 227 1.81 -13.09 -7.64
N VAL A 228 2.39 -12.67 -6.52
CA VAL A 228 3.81 -12.90 -6.18
C VAL A 228 4.15 -14.38 -6.20
N ARG A 229 3.31 -15.23 -5.64
CA ARG A 229 3.50 -16.70 -5.66
C ARG A 229 3.50 -17.28 -7.09
N ARG A 230 2.66 -16.74 -7.98
CA ARG A 230 2.67 -17.13 -9.40
C ARG A 230 3.91 -16.66 -10.14
N LEU A 231 4.53 -15.56 -9.69
CA LEU A 231 5.79 -15.04 -10.21
C LEU A 231 7.02 -15.79 -9.66
N THR A 232 6.82 -16.89 -8.95
CA THR A 232 7.82 -17.89 -8.51
C THR A 232 9.18 -17.35 -8.08
N ALA A 233 9.33 -17.02 -6.81
CA ALA A 233 10.61 -16.62 -6.17
C ALA A 233 11.39 -15.46 -6.83
N ARG A 234 10.77 -14.67 -7.73
CA ARG A 234 11.40 -13.48 -8.32
C ARG A 234 11.35 -12.27 -7.40
N PHE A 235 10.42 -12.29 -6.46
CA PHE A 235 10.20 -11.23 -5.50
C PHE A 235 10.51 -11.73 -4.09
N GLU A 236 11.21 -10.90 -3.33
CA GLU A 236 11.36 -11.05 -1.90
C GLU A 236 10.24 -10.28 -1.19
N GLU A 237 9.62 -10.90 -0.19
CA GLU A 237 8.48 -10.34 0.52
C GLU A 237 8.95 -9.48 1.70
N ASN A 238 8.54 -8.23 1.75
CA ASN A 238 8.75 -7.30 2.85
C ASN A 238 7.42 -6.91 3.48
N VAL A 239 7.20 -7.28 4.72
CA VAL A 239 5.99 -6.93 5.44
C VAL A 239 6.17 -5.59 6.14
N LEU A 240 5.32 -4.62 5.78
CA LEU A 240 5.30 -3.32 6.45
C LEU A 240 4.30 -3.35 7.61
N GLU A 241 4.82 -3.44 8.81
CA GLU A 241 4.06 -3.51 10.05
C GLU A 241 3.71 -2.11 10.62
N ASN A 242 3.14 -2.07 11.81
CA ASN A 242 3.02 -0.84 12.60
C ASN A 242 4.41 -0.27 12.91
N LEU A 243 4.47 1.01 13.24
CA LEU A 243 5.73 1.63 13.67
C LEU A 243 6.22 0.95 14.96
N PRO A 244 7.52 0.66 15.05
CA PRO A 244 8.14 0.23 16.31
C PRO A 244 7.90 1.27 17.41
N GLU A 245 8.06 0.86 18.66
CA GLU A 245 7.69 1.68 19.80
C GLU A 245 8.31 3.08 19.78
N GLU A 246 9.62 3.16 19.58
CA GLU A 246 10.33 4.44 19.57
C GLU A 246 9.93 5.32 18.38
N GLU A 247 9.76 4.74 17.20
CA GLU A 247 9.31 5.48 16.02
C GLU A 247 7.86 5.95 16.17
N ALA A 248 7.01 5.14 16.81
CA ALA A 248 5.64 5.54 17.11
C ALA A 248 5.59 6.74 18.09
N LYS A 249 6.42 6.71 19.13
CA LYS A 249 6.55 7.82 20.09
C LYS A 249 7.10 9.07 19.41
N GLU A 250 8.11 8.93 18.55
CA GLU A 250 8.64 10.04 17.74
C GLU A 250 7.54 10.63 16.84
N ALA A 251 6.78 9.78 16.13
CA ALA A 251 5.66 10.20 15.31
C ALA A 251 4.60 10.97 16.12
N ILE A 252 4.20 10.45 17.29
CA ILE A 252 3.22 11.08 18.16
C ILE A 252 3.70 12.49 18.59
N ARG A 253 4.97 12.64 19.00
CA ARG A 253 5.53 13.96 19.36
C ARG A 253 5.55 14.92 18.17
N LYS A 254 5.95 14.44 16.98
CA LYS A 254 5.96 15.25 15.75
C LYS A 254 4.56 15.70 15.33
N TYR A 255 3.60 14.80 15.40
CA TYR A 255 2.19 15.15 15.16
C TYR A 255 1.66 16.16 16.19
N ALA A 256 2.02 16.01 17.47
CA ALA A 256 1.64 16.96 18.52
C ALA A 256 2.19 18.36 18.23
N GLU A 257 3.45 18.48 17.81
CA GLU A 257 4.08 19.73 17.42
C GLU A 257 3.32 20.38 16.25
N ILE A 258 3.14 19.68 15.14
CA ILE A 258 2.52 20.19 13.91
C ILE A 258 1.06 20.58 14.14
N TYR A 259 0.32 19.78 14.89
CA TYR A 259 -1.10 20.04 15.20
C TYR A 259 -1.28 20.94 16.42
N ARG A 260 -0.17 21.42 17.05
CA ARG A 260 -0.16 22.30 18.23
C ARG A 260 -0.99 21.72 19.39
N THR A 261 -0.81 20.45 19.66
CA THR A 261 -1.48 19.71 20.74
C THR A 261 -0.49 19.54 21.89
N LYS A 262 -0.87 19.96 23.10
CA LYS A 262 -0.04 19.73 24.28
C LYS A 262 -0.02 18.25 24.62
N ILE A 263 1.15 17.71 24.90
CA ILE A 263 1.35 16.33 25.29
C ILE A 263 2.60 16.20 26.16
N ASP A 264 2.56 15.30 27.11
CA ASP A 264 3.70 14.87 27.92
C ASP A 264 4.05 13.41 27.61
N ASP A 265 5.05 12.86 28.29
CA ASP A 265 5.50 11.48 28.05
C ASP A 265 4.43 10.46 28.43
N ILE A 266 3.60 10.74 29.44
CA ILE A 266 2.48 9.86 29.83
C ILE A 266 1.44 9.82 28.71
N GLY A 267 1.09 10.98 28.15
CA GLY A 267 0.19 11.09 27.00
C GLY A 267 0.75 10.39 25.75
N VAL A 268 2.06 10.49 25.49
CA VAL A 268 2.74 9.79 24.40
C VAL A 268 2.60 8.28 24.56
N ASP A 269 2.91 7.74 25.75
CA ASP A 269 2.80 6.31 26.05
C ASP A 269 1.36 5.83 25.95
N LYS A 270 0.39 6.60 26.45
CA LYS A 270 -1.04 6.28 26.33
C LYS A 270 -1.49 6.20 24.87
N LEU A 271 -1.13 7.19 24.05
CA LEU A 271 -1.47 7.20 22.62
C LEU A 271 -0.79 6.04 21.88
N ARG A 272 0.49 5.76 22.18
CA ARG A 272 1.21 4.64 21.59
C ARG A 272 0.49 3.32 21.90
N ASN A 273 0.06 3.12 23.14
CA ASN A 273 -0.65 1.89 23.55
C ASN A 273 -2.02 1.77 22.87
N LEU A 274 -2.80 2.85 22.79
CA LEU A 274 -4.11 2.85 22.13
C LEU A 274 -4.01 2.62 20.63
N THR A 275 -2.99 3.19 19.97
CA THR A 275 -2.81 3.09 18.51
C THR A 275 -1.98 1.89 18.09
N ASN A 276 -1.28 1.27 19.02
CA ASN A 276 -0.29 0.21 18.76
C ASN A 276 0.72 0.60 17.64
N GLY A 277 1.06 1.90 17.56
CA GLY A 277 1.98 2.43 16.54
C GLY A 277 1.40 2.46 15.11
N ASP A 278 0.08 2.32 14.95
CA ASP A 278 -0.56 2.40 13.64
C ASP A 278 -0.56 3.85 13.11
N PRO A 279 0.07 4.13 11.95
CA PRO A 279 0.18 5.49 11.42
C PRO A 279 -1.18 6.14 11.13
N LEU A 280 -2.18 5.34 10.69
CA LEU A 280 -3.54 5.84 10.46
C LEU A 280 -4.18 6.34 11.76
N TYR A 281 -4.05 5.54 12.83
CA TYR A 281 -4.69 5.86 14.10
C TYR A 281 -4.01 7.07 14.75
N ILE A 282 -2.68 7.14 14.71
CA ILE A 282 -1.93 8.31 15.18
C ILE A 282 -2.41 9.56 14.45
N LYS A 283 -2.39 9.55 13.10
CA LYS A 283 -2.84 10.68 12.28
C LYS A 283 -4.27 11.09 12.61
N ALA A 284 -5.18 10.13 12.70
CA ALA A 284 -6.60 10.39 12.95
C ALA A 284 -6.83 11.13 14.27
N LEU A 285 -6.13 10.75 15.35
CA LEU A 285 -6.29 11.38 16.66
C LEU A 285 -5.83 12.84 16.68
N PHE A 286 -4.73 13.17 15.99
CA PHE A 286 -4.26 14.54 15.92
C PHE A 286 -5.05 15.41 14.94
N SER A 287 -5.45 14.85 13.79
CA SER A 287 -6.23 15.57 12.76
C SER A 287 -7.72 15.65 13.07
N SER A 288 -8.19 14.99 14.13
CA SER A 288 -9.59 14.96 14.52
C SER A 288 -10.15 16.36 14.77
N LYS A 289 -11.25 16.71 14.09
CA LYS A 289 -12.00 17.95 14.38
C LYS A 289 -12.59 17.97 15.80
N ARG A 290 -12.61 16.83 16.49
CA ARG A 290 -13.11 16.64 17.83
C ARG A 290 -12.04 16.89 18.90
N ASN A 291 -10.77 16.94 18.49
CA ASN A 291 -9.66 17.36 19.36
C ASN A 291 -9.67 18.90 19.57
N THR A 292 -10.76 19.44 20.11
CA THR A 292 -10.95 20.88 20.27
C THR A 292 -10.09 21.48 21.37
N LYS A 293 -9.77 20.70 22.40
CA LYS A 293 -8.98 21.14 23.55
C LYS A 293 -7.49 21.24 23.24
N LYS A 294 -7.01 20.49 22.23
CA LYS A 294 -5.57 20.41 21.88
C LYS A 294 -4.68 20.10 23.08
N ASP A 295 -5.15 19.23 23.96
CA ASP A 295 -4.48 18.87 25.22
C ASP A 295 -4.60 17.37 25.49
N TYR A 296 -3.47 16.68 25.32
CA TYR A 296 -3.30 15.26 25.59
C TYR A 296 -2.42 14.97 26.83
N VAL A 297 -2.15 15.99 27.64
CA VAL A 297 -1.60 15.82 29.00
C VAL A 297 -2.69 15.20 29.91
N GLN A 298 -3.96 15.55 29.63
CA GLN A 298 -5.10 14.99 30.35
C GLN A 298 -5.54 13.68 29.68
N GLU A 299 -5.39 12.57 30.36
CA GLU A 299 -5.76 11.24 29.86
C GLU A 299 -7.23 11.15 29.41
N ASP A 300 -8.15 11.79 30.15
CA ASP A 300 -9.56 11.84 29.78
C ASP A 300 -9.81 12.46 28.40
N ASN A 301 -9.01 13.44 27.98
CA ASN A 301 -9.10 14.04 26.64
C ASN A 301 -8.68 13.06 25.56
N ILE A 302 -7.62 12.27 25.80
CA ILE A 302 -7.18 11.21 24.90
C ILE A 302 -8.29 10.17 24.73
N ILE A 303 -8.84 9.67 25.83
CA ILE A 303 -9.92 8.68 25.82
C ILE A 303 -11.17 9.23 25.12
N GLU A 304 -11.50 10.50 25.35
CA GLU A 304 -12.64 11.13 24.69
C GLU A 304 -12.47 11.22 23.18
N VAL A 305 -11.34 11.75 22.69
CA VAL A 305 -11.08 11.86 21.24
C VAL A 305 -10.98 10.50 20.59
N TYR A 306 -10.29 9.55 21.22
CA TYR A 306 -10.18 8.18 20.69
C TYR A 306 -11.56 7.50 20.60
N THR A 307 -12.38 7.58 21.66
CA THR A 307 -13.75 7.05 21.64
C THR A 307 -14.58 7.65 20.50
N GLN A 308 -14.47 8.97 20.29
CA GLN A 308 -15.18 9.65 19.21
C GLN A 308 -14.69 9.23 17.82
N GLU A 309 -13.40 8.98 17.65
CA GLU A 309 -12.84 8.51 16.38
C GLU A 309 -13.28 7.08 16.04
N ILE A 310 -13.34 6.19 17.01
CA ILE A 310 -13.78 4.80 16.79
C ILE A 310 -15.30 4.60 16.80
N THR A 311 -16.09 5.61 17.16
CA THR A 311 -17.57 5.56 17.14
C THR A 311 -18.22 6.36 16.02
N GLY A 312 -17.48 7.25 15.34
CA GLY A 312 -18.05 8.08 14.26
C GLY A 312 -17.04 9.00 13.59
N GLY A 313 -15.75 8.91 13.89
CA GLY A 313 -14.67 9.70 13.28
C GLY A 313 -14.08 9.06 12.03
N GLN A 314 -12.86 9.45 11.69
CA GLN A 314 -12.15 8.97 10.51
C GLN A 314 -11.81 7.47 10.62
N ILE A 315 -11.40 7.00 11.81
CA ILE A 315 -11.10 5.58 12.06
C ILE A 315 -12.36 4.74 11.79
N PHE A 316 -13.51 5.15 12.39
CA PHE A 316 -14.79 4.48 12.21
C PHE A 316 -15.20 4.40 10.73
N LYS A 317 -15.10 5.52 10.00
CA LYS A 317 -15.46 5.58 8.58
C LYS A 317 -14.55 4.70 7.73
N THR A 318 -13.23 4.76 7.95
CA THR A 318 -12.27 3.95 7.18
C THR A 318 -12.55 2.46 7.30
N TRP A 319 -12.76 1.96 8.52
CA TRP A 319 -13.10 0.55 8.73
C TRP A 319 -14.51 0.21 8.27
N GLY A 320 -15.47 1.11 8.51
CA GLY A 320 -16.87 0.92 8.09
C GLY A 320 -17.03 0.78 6.59
N GLU A 321 -16.37 1.64 5.80
CA GLU A 321 -16.34 1.57 4.33
C GLU A 321 -15.66 0.28 3.84
N TYR A 322 -14.53 -0.08 4.45
CA TYR A 322 -13.81 -1.29 4.11
C TYR A 322 -14.64 -2.55 4.35
N ILE A 323 -15.19 -2.70 5.55
CA ILE A 323 -16.02 -3.85 5.93
C ILE A 323 -17.30 -3.90 5.10
N ALA A 324 -17.93 -2.75 4.83
CA ALA A 324 -19.15 -2.69 4.02
C ALA A 324 -18.91 -3.21 2.59
N LYS A 325 -17.81 -2.81 1.97
CA LYS A 325 -17.41 -3.31 0.63
C LYS A 325 -17.32 -4.83 0.63
N ILE A 326 -16.62 -5.42 1.61
CA ILE A 326 -16.43 -6.87 1.71
C ILE A 326 -17.75 -7.59 1.97
N PHE A 327 -18.60 -7.07 2.86
CA PHE A 327 -19.87 -7.71 3.18
C PHE A 327 -20.92 -7.60 2.07
N LEU A 328 -20.71 -6.81 1.03
CA LEU A 328 -21.50 -6.90 -0.21
C LEU A 328 -21.20 -8.19 -0.98
N GLU A 329 -19.97 -8.68 -0.90
CA GLU A 329 -19.50 -9.88 -1.61
C GLU A 329 -19.71 -11.17 -0.80
N VAL A 330 -19.66 -11.09 0.53
CA VAL A 330 -19.84 -12.22 1.45
C VAL A 330 -21.23 -12.18 2.08
N ASN A 331 -21.95 -13.33 2.14
CA ASN A 331 -23.26 -13.39 2.80
C ASN A 331 -23.19 -12.89 4.27
N LYS A 332 -23.84 -11.75 4.51
CA LYS A 332 -23.61 -10.80 5.60
C LYS A 332 -23.71 -11.36 7.02
N ARG A 333 -24.71 -12.21 7.32
CA ARG A 333 -25.05 -12.59 8.70
C ARG A 333 -23.99 -13.47 9.34
N ASN A 334 -23.59 -14.54 8.68
CA ASN A 334 -22.63 -15.50 9.23
C ASN A 334 -21.22 -14.95 9.27
N ALA A 335 -20.81 -14.12 8.28
CA ALA A 335 -19.52 -13.46 8.30
C ALA A 335 -19.35 -12.54 9.52
N LYS A 336 -20.38 -11.77 9.88
CA LYS A 336 -20.36 -10.92 11.09
C LYS A 336 -20.25 -11.74 12.37
N ARG A 337 -20.99 -12.85 12.47
CA ARG A 337 -20.94 -13.75 13.62
C ARG A 337 -19.58 -14.42 13.77
N LEU A 338 -18.99 -14.86 12.67
CA LEU A 338 -17.65 -15.46 12.65
C LEU A 338 -16.58 -14.47 13.11
N LEU A 339 -16.60 -13.24 12.61
CA LEU A 339 -15.65 -12.21 13.04
C LEU A 339 -15.81 -11.85 14.51
N LEU A 340 -17.04 -11.65 14.98
CA LEU A 340 -17.29 -11.35 16.41
C LEU A 340 -16.81 -12.49 17.31
N TYR A 341 -17.09 -13.74 16.92
CA TYR A 341 -16.64 -14.91 17.64
C TYR A 341 -15.11 -15.00 17.73
N LEU A 342 -14.41 -14.76 16.62
CA LEU A 342 -12.94 -14.76 16.59
C LEU A 342 -12.34 -13.63 17.43
N PHE A 343 -12.96 -12.43 17.46
CA PHE A 343 -12.54 -11.35 18.36
C PHE A 343 -12.71 -11.74 19.83
N GLN A 344 -13.84 -12.34 20.18
CA GLN A 344 -14.15 -12.74 21.56
C GLN A 344 -13.30 -13.92 22.03
N ALA A 345 -12.96 -14.84 21.12
CA ALA A 345 -12.11 -15.98 21.42
C ALA A 345 -10.68 -15.55 21.79
N GLY A 346 -10.12 -14.53 21.11
CA GLY A 346 -8.77 -14.04 21.35
C GLY A 346 -7.65 -15.03 21.00
N GLU A 347 -7.99 -16.22 20.50
CA GLU A 347 -7.10 -17.30 20.12
C GLU A 347 -7.59 -17.98 18.83
N GLU A 348 -6.80 -18.90 18.30
CA GLU A 348 -7.12 -19.65 17.09
C GLU A 348 -8.33 -20.56 17.30
N ARG A 349 -9.13 -20.73 16.25
CA ARG A 349 -10.32 -21.60 16.26
C ARG A 349 -10.39 -22.44 15.00
N THR A 350 -10.75 -23.71 15.17
CA THR A 350 -11.02 -24.62 14.05
C THR A 350 -12.43 -24.40 13.47
N ARG A 351 -12.63 -24.84 12.22
CA ARG A 351 -13.97 -24.82 11.61
C ARG A 351 -15.01 -25.60 12.43
N ALA A 352 -14.62 -26.78 12.94
CA ALA A 352 -15.51 -27.60 13.77
C ALA A 352 -15.97 -26.89 15.05
N GLN A 353 -15.05 -26.17 15.72
CA GLN A 353 -15.39 -25.32 16.87
C GLN A 353 -16.36 -24.20 16.47
N MET A 354 -16.11 -23.50 15.36
CA MET A 354 -16.96 -22.42 14.89
C MET A 354 -18.39 -22.90 14.57
N ILE A 355 -18.53 -24.05 13.87
CA ILE A 355 -19.83 -24.65 13.56
C ILE A 355 -20.58 -24.98 14.85
N LYS A 356 -19.92 -25.64 15.78
CA LYS A 356 -20.50 -26.07 17.05
C LYS A 356 -20.91 -24.88 17.92
N ASP A 357 -19.96 -23.98 18.20
CA ASP A 357 -20.15 -22.90 19.19
C ASP A 357 -21.12 -21.84 18.70
N LEU A 358 -21.16 -21.58 17.39
CA LEU A 358 -22.10 -20.64 16.79
C LEU A 358 -23.39 -21.29 16.29
N ASN A 359 -23.53 -22.60 16.43
CA ASN A 359 -24.67 -23.37 15.88
C ASN A 359 -24.97 -22.96 14.43
N LEU A 360 -23.94 -23.06 13.54
CA LEU A 360 -24.08 -22.66 12.16
C LEU A 360 -24.80 -23.76 11.36
N ASP A 361 -25.85 -23.34 10.65
CA ASP A 361 -26.54 -24.21 9.67
C ASP A 361 -25.78 -24.12 8.32
N MET A 362 -24.61 -24.76 8.26
CA MET A 362 -23.79 -24.90 7.07
C MET A 362 -22.80 -26.07 7.16
N THR A 363 -22.39 -26.57 6.03
CA THR A 363 -21.36 -27.59 5.92
C THR A 363 -19.95 -27.04 6.18
N ASP A 364 -18.98 -27.91 6.48
CA ASP A 364 -17.56 -27.52 6.64
C ASP A 364 -17.01 -26.83 5.39
N SER A 365 -17.37 -27.32 4.19
CA SER A 365 -16.93 -26.74 2.90
C SER A 365 -17.50 -25.35 2.64
N GLU A 366 -18.76 -25.10 3.02
CA GLU A 366 -19.37 -23.76 2.92
C GLU A 366 -18.72 -22.78 3.88
N LEU A 367 -18.41 -23.24 5.10
CA LEU A 367 -17.67 -22.43 6.07
C LEU A 367 -16.26 -22.12 5.56
N GLU A 368 -15.54 -23.12 5.05
CA GLU A 368 -14.22 -22.91 4.47
C GLU A 368 -14.22 -21.87 3.36
N THR A 369 -15.18 -21.94 2.45
CA THR A 369 -15.34 -20.93 1.37
C THR A 369 -15.51 -19.54 1.92
N LYS A 370 -16.32 -19.36 3.00
CA LYS A 370 -16.51 -18.07 3.65
C LYS A 370 -15.24 -17.58 4.34
N LEU A 371 -14.54 -18.46 5.06
CA LEU A 371 -13.29 -18.12 5.73
C LEU A 371 -12.21 -17.72 4.73
N LEU A 372 -12.11 -18.42 3.60
CA LEU A 372 -11.20 -18.03 2.51
C LEU A 372 -11.54 -16.65 1.93
N GLN A 373 -12.83 -16.30 1.81
CA GLN A 373 -13.23 -14.93 1.40
C GLN A 373 -12.83 -13.89 2.44
N LEU A 374 -12.97 -14.19 3.74
CA LEU A 374 -12.52 -13.28 4.81
C LEU A 374 -11.00 -13.16 4.88
N ILE A 375 -10.25 -14.23 4.56
CA ILE A 375 -8.78 -14.19 4.40
C ILE A 375 -8.40 -13.32 3.21
N LYS A 376 -9.03 -13.51 2.04
CA LYS A 376 -8.81 -12.67 0.84
C LYS A 376 -9.06 -11.19 1.11
N ALA A 377 -9.97 -10.90 2.01
CA ALA A 377 -10.28 -9.55 2.47
C ALA A 377 -9.38 -9.06 3.62
N ASP A 378 -8.33 -9.77 3.99
CA ASP A 378 -7.42 -9.42 5.09
C ASP A 378 -8.11 -9.17 6.44
N LEU A 379 -9.32 -9.71 6.64
CA LEU A 379 -10.07 -9.58 7.90
C LEU A 379 -9.66 -10.62 8.93
N ILE A 380 -9.27 -11.82 8.47
CA ILE A 380 -8.74 -12.92 9.28
C ILE A 380 -7.49 -13.49 8.62
N SER A 381 -6.77 -14.35 9.32
CA SER A 381 -5.66 -15.13 8.79
C SER A 381 -5.79 -16.60 9.17
N GLN A 382 -5.08 -17.47 8.47
CA GLN A 382 -4.88 -18.84 8.93
C GLN A 382 -4.08 -18.83 10.23
N GLY A 383 -4.32 -19.81 11.07
CA GLY A 383 -3.57 -20.07 12.28
C GLY A 383 -2.28 -20.85 12.03
N GLU A 384 -1.83 -21.61 13.03
CA GLU A 384 -0.64 -22.45 12.92
C GLU A 384 -0.84 -23.62 11.95
N THR A 385 -2.07 -24.09 11.81
CA THR A 385 -2.44 -25.13 10.85
C THR A 385 -3.38 -24.59 9.76
N ASN A 386 -3.54 -25.35 8.67
CA ASN A 386 -4.49 -25.01 7.60
C ASN A 386 -5.98 -25.13 8.03
N PHE A 387 -6.24 -25.61 9.23
CA PHE A 387 -7.58 -25.83 9.76
C PHE A 387 -7.95 -24.80 10.83
N ASP A 388 -6.99 -24.00 11.29
CA ASP A 388 -7.17 -22.99 12.32
C ASP A 388 -7.23 -21.61 11.70
N TYR A 389 -8.03 -20.75 12.29
CA TYR A 389 -8.24 -19.38 11.85
C TYR A 389 -8.15 -18.43 13.04
N LYS A 390 -7.56 -17.27 12.80
CA LYS A 390 -7.41 -16.21 13.80
C LYS A 390 -7.70 -14.84 13.23
N ILE A 391 -8.03 -13.92 14.12
CA ILE A 391 -8.09 -12.50 13.78
C ILE A 391 -6.87 -11.77 14.36
N GLY A 392 -6.35 -10.80 13.64
CA GLY A 392 -5.21 -10.02 14.12
C GLY A 392 -5.55 -9.26 15.40
N LYS A 393 -4.58 -9.14 16.30
CA LYS A 393 -4.72 -8.39 17.57
C LYS A 393 -4.71 -6.87 17.33
N ASP A 394 -5.76 -6.36 16.70
CA ASP A 394 -5.99 -4.92 16.50
C ASP A 394 -7.23 -4.52 17.31
N LYS A 395 -6.98 -3.99 18.53
CA LYS A 395 -8.05 -3.59 19.45
C LYS A 395 -8.93 -2.47 18.87
N THR A 396 -8.34 -1.57 18.09
CA THR A 396 -9.09 -0.48 17.44
C THR A 396 -10.07 -1.03 16.42
N TYR A 397 -9.60 -1.96 15.57
CA TYR A 397 -10.46 -2.64 14.60
C TYR A 397 -11.58 -3.43 15.29
N GLU A 398 -11.27 -4.19 16.35
CA GLU A 398 -12.27 -4.91 17.16
C GLU A 398 -13.35 -3.97 17.67
N LEU A 399 -12.98 -2.86 18.30
CA LEU A 399 -13.93 -1.91 18.88
C LEU A 399 -14.81 -1.25 17.82
N VAL A 400 -14.25 -0.90 16.66
CA VAL A 400 -15.04 -0.38 15.52
C VAL A 400 -16.02 -1.44 15.02
N PHE A 401 -15.56 -2.68 14.85
CA PHE A 401 -16.40 -3.79 14.40
C PHE A 401 -17.56 -4.06 15.37
N ARG A 402 -17.25 -4.13 16.64
CA ARG A 402 -18.26 -4.31 17.70
C ARG A 402 -19.27 -3.16 17.73
N ARG A 403 -18.80 -1.93 17.57
CA ARG A 403 -19.67 -0.75 17.47
C ARG A 403 -20.62 -0.81 16.29
N LEU A 404 -20.14 -1.31 15.13
CA LEU A 404 -20.95 -1.44 13.92
C LEU A 404 -22.01 -2.54 14.02
N PHE A 405 -21.65 -3.70 14.55
CA PHE A 405 -22.41 -4.93 14.32
C PHE A 405 -22.85 -5.69 15.58
N GLN A 406 -22.27 -5.45 16.74
CA GLN A 406 -22.57 -6.26 17.94
C GLN A 406 -24.03 -6.16 18.34
N LYS A 407 -24.67 -4.99 18.21
CA LYS A 407 -26.10 -4.86 18.49
C LYS A 407 -26.98 -5.73 17.57
N GLU A 408 -26.57 -5.88 16.31
CA GLU A 408 -27.29 -6.71 15.33
C GLU A 408 -27.12 -8.21 15.63
N ILE A 409 -25.94 -8.61 16.15
CA ILE A 409 -25.58 -10.01 16.35
C ILE A 409 -26.12 -10.55 17.67
N ASP A 410 -25.87 -9.87 18.78
CA ASP A 410 -26.14 -10.32 20.14
C ASP A 410 -26.97 -9.34 21.00
N TYR A 411 -27.57 -8.32 20.36
CA TYR A 411 -28.40 -7.28 20.98
C TYR A 411 -27.69 -6.44 22.05
N PHE A 412 -26.33 -6.47 22.05
CA PHE A 412 -25.50 -5.72 22.99
C PHE A 412 -24.88 -4.50 22.33
N VAL A 413 -24.91 -3.36 23.04
CA VAL A 413 -24.19 -2.13 22.62
C VAL A 413 -22.98 -1.93 23.53
N PRO A 414 -21.75 -2.04 23.04
CA PRO A 414 -20.57 -1.88 23.88
C PRO A 414 -20.43 -0.44 24.39
N ASP A 415 -20.12 -0.30 25.66
CA ASP A 415 -19.69 0.97 26.26
C ASP A 415 -18.18 1.10 26.10
N ILE A 416 -17.79 1.55 24.91
CA ILE A 416 -16.39 1.66 24.53
C ILE A 416 -15.59 2.56 25.48
N LYS A 417 -16.17 3.65 25.96
CA LYS A 417 -15.49 4.56 26.90
C LYS A 417 -15.15 3.88 28.22
N LYS A 418 -16.02 3.00 28.70
CA LYS A 418 -15.79 2.21 29.91
C LYS A 418 -14.71 1.13 29.68
N GLU A 419 -14.67 0.52 28.50
CA GLU A 419 -13.68 -0.51 28.16
C GLU A 419 -12.27 0.05 27.99
N LEU A 420 -12.11 1.37 27.78
CA LEU A 420 -10.82 2.05 27.57
C LEU A 420 -10.24 2.65 28.86
N ARG A 421 -11.02 2.73 29.93
CA ARG A 421 -10.59 3.14 31.27
C ARG A 421 -10.10 1.98 32.09
#